data_58628162efc24de0af3398d4b84f0493
#
_entry.id   58628162efc24de0af3398d4b84f0493
#
_cell.length_a   1.000
_cell.length_b   1.000
_cell.length_c   1.000
_cell.angle_alpha   90.00
_cell.angle_beta   90.00
_cell.angle_gamma   90.00
#
_symmetry.space_group_name_H-M   'P 1'
#
loop_
_entity.id
_entity.type
_entity.pdbx_description
1 polymer ?
#
loop_
_entity_poly.entity_id
_entity_poly.type
_entity_poly.pdbx_seq_one_letter_code
_entity_poly.pdbx_strand_id
1 'polypeptide(L)'
;MIPLAHIHSPARAGTAAFALLMLFVQLSGCANINDTGLAVLATRVDAYAVVNEQLVQGEMTLYPNHTGTVALRVEVAQPANGGVDLNAPARPVERPVLNSCMGRFRYTATAYGAIDLRCNDGSEAELRMALIGETRGYGYGQTATGRASLTFGMGPVEARAHLTVPPGKQLQETGSSSGLEMR
;
A
#
# COMPACT_ATOMS: atom_id res chain seq x y z
N MET A 1 49.75 30.00 -67.23
CA MET A 1 48.35 30.20 -66.77
C MET A 1 47.76 28.83 -66.58
N ILE A 2 47.61 28.42 -65.28
CA ILE A 2 47.09 27.11 -64.88
C ILE A 2 45.89 27.35 -63.97
N PRO A 3 44.68 26.87 -64.28
CA PRO A 3 43.51 27.08 -63.38
C PRO A 3 43.52 26.09 -62.19
N LEU A 4 43.37 26.65 -61.04
CA LEU A 4 43.15 25.86 -59.78
C LEU A 4 41.75 25.29 -59.82
N ALA A 5 41.65 23.95 -59.70
CA ALA A 5 40.42 23.23 -59.48
C ALA A 5 40.03 23.30 -58.03
N HIS A 6 38.81 23.79 -57.71
CA HIS A 6 38.21 23.72 -56.41
C HIS A 6 37.69 22.31 -56.14
N ILE A 7 38.25 21.66 -55.13
CA ILE A 7 37.75 20.38 -54.58
C ILE A 7 36.70 20.71 -53.50
N HIS A 8 35.41 20.54 -53.82
CA HIS A 8 34.35 20.55 -52.84
C HIS A 8 34.32 19.18 -52.12
N SER A 9 34.55 19.21 -50.84
CA SER A 9 34.43 18.03 -49.95
C SER A 9 33.01 17.96 -49.37
N PRO A 10 32.17 16.98 -49.74
CA PRO A 10 30.84 16.78 -49.14
C PRO A 10 30.91 15.67 -48.08
N ALA A 11 31.35 15.98 -46.88
CA ALA A 11 31.26 14.97 -45.80
C ALA A 11 31.32 15.59 -44.41
N ARG A 12 30.25 16.22 -43.98
CA ARG A 12 30.09 16.55 -42.53
C ARG A 12 28.63 16.63 -42.02
N ALA A 13 27.64 16.29 -42.82
CA ALA A 13 26.22 16.38 -42.40
C ALA A 13 25.68 15.12 -41.70
N GLY A 14 26.33 13.97 -41.81
CA GLY A 14 25.80 12.69 -41.28
C GLY A 14 26.07 12.44 -39.78
N THR A 15 27.15 12.99 -39.24
CA THR A 15 27.56 12.71 -37.84
C THR A 15 26.77 13.49 -36.80
N ALA A 16 26.28 14.67 -37.13
CA ALA A 16 25.48 15.48 -36.21
C ALA A 16 24.08 14.91 -35.98
N ALA A 17 23.46 14.33 -37.03
CA ALA A 17 22.14 13.71 -36.92
C ALA A 17 22.16 12.43 -36.05
N PHE A 18 23.23 11.65 -36.13
CA PHE A 18 23.38 10.41 -35.33
C PHE A 18 23.62 10.71 -33.83
N ALA A 19 24.38 11.76 -33.54
CA ALA A 19 24.62 12.20 -32.15
C ALA A 19 23.33 12.74 -31.50
N LEU A 20 22.48 13.44 -32.25
CA LEU A 20 21.20 13.95 -31.75
C LEU A 20 20.20 12.81 -31.48
N LEU A 21 20.16 11.78 -32.33
CA LEU A 21 19.29 10.61 -32.15
C LEU A 21 19.68 9.79 -30.91
N MET A 22 20.98 9.64 -30.63
CA MET A 22 21.47 8.95 -29.44
C MET A 22 21.19 9.72 -28.14
N LEU A 23 21.11 11.07 -28.20
CA LEU A 23 20.78 11.89 -27.03
C LEU A 23 19.31 11.75 -26.63
N PHE A 24 18.39 11.58 -27.59
CA PHE A 24 16.95 11.38 -27.32
C PHE A 24 16.63 10.02 -26.73
N VAL A 25 17.40 8.97 -27.01
CA VAL A 25 17.20 7.63 -26.43
C VAL A 25 17.57 7.60 -24.94
N GLN A 26 18.48 8.47 -24.51
CA GLN A 26 18.90 8.55 -23.11
C GLN A 26 17.85 9.23 -22.19
N LEU A 27 16.98 10.09 -22.73
CA LEU A 27 15.98 10.81 -21.92
C LEU A 27 14.69 10.02 -21.67
N SER A 28 14.40 9.00 -22.44
CA SER A 28 13.19 8.16 -22.26
C SER A 28 13.35 7.05 -21.21
N GLY A 29 14.54 6.81 -20.69
CA GLY A 29 14.82 5.77 -19.70
C GLY A 29 14.56 6.14 -18.23
N CYS A 30 14.41 7.43 -17.92
CA CYS A 30 14.36 7.87 -16.52
C CYS A 30 13.00 7.69 -15.81
N ALA A 31 11.91 7.54 -16.54
CA ALA A 31 10.59 7.43 -15.91
C ALA A 31 10.34 6.08 -15.20
N ASN A 32 10.89 4.98 -15.72
CA ASN A 32 10.69 3.65 -15.14
C ASN A 32 11.66 3.29 -14.00
N ILE A 33 12.77 3.99 -13.89
CA ILE A 33 13.78 3.71 -12.83
C ILE A 33 13.30 4.19 -11.47
N ASN A 34 12.48 5.25 -11.41
CA ASN A 34 11.98 5.79 -10.14
C ASN A 34 11.04 4.83 -9.40
N ASP A 35 10.13 4.16 -10.10
CA ASP A 35 9.18 3.24 -9.45
C ASP A 35 9.87 1.97 -8.95
N THR A 36 10.82 1.44 -9.70
CA THR A 36 11.59 0.25 -9.29
C THR A 36 12.54 0.58 -8.13
N GLY A 37 13.17 1.75 -8.15
CA GLY A 37 14.05 2.21 -7.08
C GLY A 37 13.32 2.45 -5.76
N LEU A 38 12.12 3.00 -5.80
CA LEU A 38 11.28 3.21 -4.61
C LEU A 38 10.84 1.88 -3.98
N ALA A 39 10.56 0.87 -4.79
CA ALA A 39 10.16 -0.45 -4.31
C ALA A 39 11.29 -1.18 -3.57
N VAL A 40 12.54 -1.02 -3.99
CA VAL A 40 13.72 -1.64 -3.37
C VAL A 40 14.04 -1.03 -1.99
N LEU A 41 13.75 0.26 -1.81
CA LEU A 41 13.99 0.99 -0.56
C LEU A 41 12.75 1.06 0.34
N ALA A 42 11.67 0.38 -0.03
CA ALA A 42 10.45 0.37 0.76
C ALA A 42 10.62 -0.44 2.05
N THR A 43 10.12 0.11 3.16
CA THR A 43 10.07 -0.57 4.45
C THR A 43 8.69 -1.20 4.63
N ARG A 44 8.65 -2.48 5.00
CA ARG A 44 7.42 -3.19 5.33
C ARG A 44 7.31 -3.36 6.83
N VAL A 45 6.14 -3.10 7.36
CA VAL A 45 5.82 -3.23 8.78
C VAL A 45 4.43 -3.83 8.95
N ASP A 46 4.23 -4.53 10.07
CA ASP A 46 2.92 -5.08 10.42
C ASP A 46 1.91 -3.96 10.62
N ALA A 47 0.68 -4.22 10.22
CA ALA A 47 -0.44 -3.30 10.37
C ALA A 47 -1.68 -4.05 10.87
N TYR A 48 -2.39 -3.43 11.82
CA TYR A 48 -3.62 -3.92 12.42
C TYR A 48 -4.68 -2.83 12.32
N ALA A 49 -5.89 -3.22 11.97
CA ALA A 49 -7.00 -2.27 11.99
C ALA A 49 -8.28 -2.93 12.51
N VAL A 50 -9.13 -2.11 13.12
CA VAL A 50 -10.53 -2.47 13.41
C VAL A 50 -11.40 -1.57 12.54
N VAL A 51 -12.17 -2.19 11.67
CA VAL A 51 -13.07 -1.51 10.72
C VAL A 51 -14.47 -2.12 10.87
N ASN A 52 -15.47 -1.31 11.13
CA ASN A 52 -16.85 -1.79 11.30
C ASN A 52 -16.93 -2.98 12.26
N GLU A 53 -16.24 -2.87 13.41
CA GLU A 53 -16.21 -3.89 14.48
C GLU A 53 -15.50 -5.20 14.10
N GLN A 54 -14.79 -5.25 12.97
CA GLN A 54 -14.01 -6.42 12.56
C GLN A 54 -12.51 -6.10 12.58
N LEU A 55 -11.73 -7.04 13.08
CA LEU A 55 -10.28 -6.98 13.05
C LEU A 55 -9.78 -7.43 11.68
N VAL A 56 -8.95 -6.61 11.06
CA VAL A 56 -8.19 -6.91 9.84
C VAL A 56 -6.71 -6.65 10.11
N GLN A 57 -5.84 -7.50 9.60
CA GLN A 57 -4.41 -7.40 9.82
C GLN A 57 -3.62 -7.71 8.55
N GLY A 58 -2.41 -7.23 8.47
CA GLY A 58 -1.55 -7.39 7.31
C GLY A 58 -0.33 -6.49 7.36
N GLU A 59 0.02 -5.89 6.24
CA GLU A 59 1.26 -5.13 6.11
C GLU A 59 1.00 -3.71 5.60
N MET A 60 1.85 -2.80 6.06
CA MET A 60 2.01 -1.46 5.51
C MET A 60 3.38 -1.35 4.86
N THR A 61 3.41 -0.89 3.62
CA THR A 61 4.63 -0.61 2.88
C THR A 61 4.83 0.90 2.84
N LEU A 62 5.95 1.38 3.37
CA LEU A 62 6.33 2.78 3.43
C LEU A 62 7.43 3.06 2.41
N TYR A 63 7.26 4.11 1.61
CA TYR A 63 8.21 4.51 0.58
C TYR A 63 9.02 5.74 1.00
N PRO A 64 10.28 5.91 0.51
CA PRO A 64 11.12 7.06 0.84
C PRO A 64 10.55 8.43 0.43
N ASN A 65 9.57 8.45 -0.47
CA ASN A 65 8.88 9.66 -0.91
C ASN A 65 7.75 10.12 0.02
N HIS A 66 7.72 9.63 1.26
CA HIS A 66 6.69 9.94 2.27
C HIS A 66 5.27 9.51 1.89
N THR A 67 5.15 8.46 1.09
CA THR A 67 3.88 7.77 0.80
C THR A 67 3.95 6.33 1.28
N GLY A 68 2.81 5.64 1.23
CA GLY A 68 2.76 4.22 1.54
C GLY A 68 1.47 3.57 1.04
N THR A 69 1.45 2.26 1.15
CA THR A 69 0.26 1.45 0.90
C THR A 69 0.02 0.52 2.08
N VAL A 70 -1.24 0.27 2.40
CA VAL A 70 -1.63 -0.71 3.40
C VAL A 70 -2.49 -1.78 2.75
N ALA A 71 -2.23 -3.04 3.07
CA ALA A 71 -2.99 -4.19 2.63
C ALA A 71 -3.35 -5.05 3.84
N LEU A 72 -4.63 -5.14 4.16
CA LEU A 72 -5.15 -5.83 5.33
C LEU A 72 -6.14 -6.91 4.90
N ARG A 73 -6.21 -7.98 5.68
CA ARG A 73 -7.15 -9.09 5.49
C ARG A 73 -7.72 -9.53 6.84
N VAL A 74 -8.94 -10.04 6.81
CA VAL A 74 -9.49 -10.76 7.96
C VAL A 74 -8.71 -12.07 8.07
N GLU A 75 -8.11 -12.32 9.21
CA GLU A 75 -7.55 -13.64 9.51
C GLU A 75 -8.71 -14.60 9.82
N VAL A 76 -9.24 -15.22 8.77
CA VAL A 76 -10.16 -16.33 8.95
C VAL A 76 -9.30 -17.51 9.37
N ALA A 77 -9.49 -17.99 10.60
CA ALA A 77 -8.99 -19.30 10.98
C ALA A 77 -9.50 -20.30 9.91
N GLN A 78 -8.61 -20.74 9.05
CA GLN A 78 -8.95 -21.58 7.91
C GLN A 78 -9.56 -22.87 8.45
N PRO A 79 -10.86 -23.16 8.22
CA PRO A 79 -11.39 -24.46 8.62
C PRO A 79 -10.61 -25.50 7.81
N ALA A 80 -9.86 -26.33 8.52
CA ALA A 80 -9.23 -27.48 7.92
C ALA A 80 -10.35 -28.31 7.23
N ASN A 81 -10.26 -28.44 5.89
CA ASN A 81 -11.18 -29.21 5.04
C ASN A 81 -12.54 -28.55 4.70
N GLY A 82 -12.53 -27.45 3.99
CA GLY A 82 -13.70 -26.98 3.26
C GLY A 82 -13.74 -27.56 1.85
N GLY A 83 -14.25 -28.77 1.67
CA GLY A 83 -14.64 -29.27 0.35
C GLY A 83 -15.69 -28.32 -0.23
N VAL A 84 -15.43 -27.77 -1.43
CA VAL A 84 -16.41 -26.98 -2.16
C VAL A 84 -17.49 -27.95 -2.65
N ASP A 85 -18.66 -27.91 -2.05
CA ASP A 85 -19.83 -28.63 -2.54
C ASP A 85 -20.36 -27.92 -3.80
N LEU A 86 -19.98 -28.45 -4.96
CA LEU A 86 -20.35 -27.89 -6.27
C LEU A 86 -21.86 -28.02 -6.59
N ASN A 87 -22.63 -28.72 -5.76
CA ASN A 87 -24.07 -28.93 -5.90
C ASN A 87 -24.92 -28.07 -4.96
N ALA A 88 -24.31 -27.17 -4.18
CA ALA A 88 -25.09 -26.29 -3.34
C ALA A 88 -25.91 -25.31 -4.18
N PRO A 89 -27.23 -25.14 -3.90
CA PRO A 89 -28.04 -24.14 -4.60
C PRO A 89 -27.46 -22.76 -4.44
N ALA A 90 -27.50 -21.96 -5.52
CA ALA A 90 -27.01 -20.59 -5.51
C ALA A 90 -27.63 -19.82 -4.34
N ARG A 91 -26.79 -19.42 -3.37
CA ARG A 91 -27.22 -18.61 -2.24
C ARG A 91 -27.66 -17.23 -2.74
N PRO A 92 -28.66 -16.60 -2.12
CA PRO A 92 -28.98 -15.20 -2.38
C PRO A 92 -27.70 -14.38 -2.28
N VAL A 93 -27.59 -13.32 -3.11
CA VAL A 93 -26.45 -12.40 -3.11
C VAL A 93 -26.43 -11.71 -1.73
N GLU A 94 -25.75 -12.32 -0.76
CA GLU A 94 -25.45 -11.71 0.51
C GLU A 94 -24.51 -10.52 0.26
N ARG A 95 -24.69 -9.46 1.04
CA ARG A 95 -23.75 -8.33 0.99
C ARG A 95 -22.33 -8.88 1.17
N PRO A 96 -21.37 -8.35 0.40
CA PRO A 96 -20.01 -8.84 0.54
C PRO A 96 -19.54 -8.67 2.00
N VAL A 97 -19.09 -9.77 2.58
CA VAL A 97 -18.54 -9.77 3.94
C VAL A 97 -17.16 -9.11 3.88
N LEU A 98 -16.82 -8.30 4.87
CA LEU A 98 -15.51 -7.70 4.99
C LEU A 98 -14.43 -8.80 5.06
N ASN A 99 -13.59 -8.89 4.04
CA ASN A 99 -12.48 -9.86 3.98
C ASN A 99 -11.13 -9.19 3.81
N SER A 100 -11.11 -8.00 3.18
CA SER A 100 -9.86 -7.29 2.90
C SER A 100 -10.09 -5.79 2.79
N CYS A 101 -9.09 -5.02 3.16
CA CYS A 101 -9.02 -3.59 2.97
C CYS A 101 -7.68 -3.22 2.36
N MET A 102 -7.69 -2.23 1.48
CA MET A 102 -6.49 -1.62 0.90
C MET A 102 -6.54 -0.12 1.11
N GLY A 103 -5.38 0.50 1.31
CA GLY A 103 -5.35 1.94 1.51
C GLY A 103 -4.06 2.58 1.01
N ARG A 104 -4.10 3.90 0.89
CA ARG A 104 -2.95 4.74 0.57
C ARG A 104 -2.64 5.65 1.74
N PHE A 105 -1.39 5.67 2.12
CA PHE A 105 -0.86 6.54 3.15
C PHE A 105 -0.14 7.73 2.53
N ARG A 106 -0.33 8.90 3.12
CA ARG A 106 0.42 10.12 2.80
C ARG A 106 0.76 10.88 4.09
N TYR A 107 1.94 11.45 4.15
CA TYR A 107 2.27 12.41 5.19
C TYR A 107 1.49 13.71 4.97
N THR A 108 0.97 14.27 6.04
CA THR A 108 0.30 15.59 6.05
C THR A 108 1.11 16.64 6.80
N ALA A 109 1.96 16.18 7.74
CA ALA A 109 2.93 17.01 8.48
C ALA A 109 4.01 16.08 9.05
N THR A 110 5.03 16.63 9.73
CA THR A 110 6.18 15.89 10.29
C THR A 110 5.76 14.71 11.18
N ALA A 111 4.71 14.88 12.00
CA ALA A 111 4.23 13.85 12.93
C ALA A 111 2.81 13.37 12.59
N TYR A 112 2.30 13.68 11.41
CA TYR A 112 0.93 13.35 11.03
C TYR A 112 0.86 12.82 9.60
N GLY A 113 -0.13 11.97 9.38
CA GLY A 113 -0.46 11.41 8.08
C GLY A 113 -1.95 11.19 7.91
N ALA A 114 -2.33 10.72 6.74
CA ALA A 114 -3.68 10.26 6.45
C ALA A 114 -3.62 8.94 5.67
N ILE A 115 -4.58 8.07 5.93
CA ILE A 115 -4.81 6.83 5.17
C ILE A 115 -6.21 6.88 4.60
N ASP A 116 -6.32 6.77 3.28
CA ASP A 116 -7.58 6.53 2.59
C ASP A 116 -7.76 5.01 2.45
N LEU A 117 -8.64 4.43 3.25
CA LEU A 117 -8.87 2.98 3.32
C LEU A 117 -10.15 2.62 2.57
N ARG A 118 -10.09 1.55 1.77
CA ARG A 118 -11.22 0.97 1.04
C ARG A 118 -11.25 -0.53 1.24
N CYS A 119 -12.43 -1.03 1.58
CA CYS A 119 -12.63 -2.45 1.84
C CYS A 119 -13.53 -3.09 0.77
N ASN A 120 -13.42 -4.41 0.64
CA ASN A 120 -14.18 -5.19 -0.35
C ASN A 120 -15.70 -5.24 -0.11
N ASP A 121 -16.16 -4.90 1.11
CA ASP A 121 -17.58 -4.76 1.47
C ASP A 121 -18.18 -3.41 1.06
N GLY A 122 -17.37 -2.53 0.43
CA GLY A 122 -17.73 -1.16 0.06
C GLY A 122 -17.53 -0.13 1.16
N SER A 123 -17.00 -0.52 2.32
CA SER A 123 -16.65 0.43 3.39
C SER A 123 -15.45 1.27 2.97
N GLU A 124 -15.54 2.57 3.23
CA GLU A 124 -14.45 3.52 3.04
C GLU A 124 -14.23 4.31 4.32
N ALA A 125 -12.97 4.61 4.65
CA ALA A 125 -12.61 5.45 5.79
C ALA A 125 -11.39 6.31 5.49
N GLU A 126 -11.43 7.58 5.88
CA GLU A 126 -10.25 8.40 5.99
C GLU A 126 -9.78 8.38 7.46
N LEU A 127 -8.56 7.87 7.69
CA LEU A 127 -7.95 7.82 9.00
C LEU A 127 -6.92 8.94 9.14
N ARG A 128 -7.02 9.67 10.24
CA ARG A 128 -6.01 10.65 10.64
C ARG A 128 -4.98 9.92 11.50
N MET A 129 -3.73 9.96 11.04
CA MET A 129 -2.63 9.23 11.66
C MET A 129 -1.76 10.16 12.50
N ALA A 130 -1.41 9.71 13.70
CA ALA A 130 -0.34 10.24 14.51
C ALA A 130 0.89 9.33 14.36
N LEU A 131 2.03 9.91 14.01
CA LEU A 131 3.27 9.18 13.79
C LEU A 131 4.12 9.26 15.06
N ILE A 132 4.52 8.12 15.59
CA ILE A 132 5.42 8.00 16.74
C ILE A 132 6.87 7.90 16.28
N GLY A 133 7.08 7.55 15.02
CA GLY A 133 8.37 7.43 14.35
C GLY A 133 8.17 7.27 12.85
N GLU A 134 9.27 7.11 12.12
CA GLU A 134 9.24 7.00 10.64
C GLU A 134 8.44 5.78 10.15
N THR A 135 8.46 4.70 10.91
CA THR A 135 7.82 3.42 10.54
C THR A 135 6.74 2.99 11.52
N ARG A 136 6.28 3.88 12.40
CA ARG A 136 5.33 3.56 13.48
C ARG A 136 4.30 4.66 13.64
N GLY A 137 3.04 4.25 13.79
CA GLY A 137 1.96 5.20 14.02
C GLY A 137 0.62 4.54 14.26
N TYR A 138 -0.34 5.35 14.65
CA TYR A 138 -1.72 4.94 14.85
C TYR A 138 -2.67 6.04 14.38
N GLY A 139 -3.90 5.68 14.11
CA GLY A 139 -4.89 6.65 13.70
C GLY A 139 -6.31 6.18 13.80
N TYR A 140 -7.19 7.15 13.70
CA TYR A 140 -8.63 6.96 13.86
C TYR A 140 -9.38 7.64 12.73
N GLY A 141 -10.53 7.07 12.40
CA GLY A 141 -11.44 7.58 11.39
C GLY A 141 -12.84 7.03 11.57
N GLN A 142 -13.67 7.32 10.60
CA GLN A 142 -15.05 6.84 10.57
C GLN A 142 -15.36 6.28 9.20
N THR A 143 -16.15 5.22 9.16
CA THR A 143 -16.84 4.73 7.97
C THR A 143 -18.27 5.26 7.95
N ALA A 144 -19.01 4.99 6.89
CA ALA A 144 -20.44 5.31 6.85
C ALA A 144 -21.26 4.59 7.93
N THR A 145 -20.79 3.44 8.43
CA THR A 145 -21.52 2.56 9.33
C THR A 145 -20.89 2.41 10.71
N GLY A 146 -19.68 2.95 10.94
CA GLY A 146 -18.99 2.76 12.20
C GLY A 146 -17.67 3.51 12.31
N ARG A 147 -16.87 3.05 13.25
CA ARG A 147 -15.53 3.60 13.51
C ARG A 147 -14.46 2.75 12.82
N ALA A 148 -13.36 3.40 12.48
CA ALA A 148 -12.16 2.75 12.02
C ALA A 148 -10.96 3.21 12.86
N SER A 149 -10.08 2.27 13.19
CA SER A 149 -8.79 2.54 13.84
C SER A 149 -7.73 1.67 13.19
N LEU A 150 -6.51 2.18 13.09
CA LEU A 150 -5.39 1.48 12.47
C LEU A 150 -4.10 1.78 13.21
N THR A 151 -3.25 0.77 13.34
CA THR A 151 -1.88 0.89 13.83
C THR A 151 -0.93 0.25 12.85
N PHE A 152 0.31 0.73 12.79
CA PHE A 152 1.35 0.11 11.98
C PHE A 152 2.72 0.24 12.66
N GLY A 153 3.61 -0.70 12.38
CA GLY A 153 4.96 -0.76 12.93
C GLY A 153 5.02 -1.02 14.43
N MET A 154 3.93 -1.53 15.00
CA MET A 154 3.81 -1.89 16.42
C MET A 154 3.63 -3.39 16.56
N GLY A 155 4.19 -3.98 17.61
CA GLY A 155 3.86 -5.37 17.97
C GLY A 155 2.42 -5.49 18.48
N PRO A 156 1.85 -6.72 18.54
CA PRO A 156 0.46 -6.96 18.91
C PRO A 156 0.05 -6.34 20.25
N VAL A 157 0.91 -6.45 21.27
CA VAL A 157 0.67 -5.88 22.62
C VAL A 157 0.46 -4.38 22.57
N GLU A 158 1.33 -3.69 21.87
CA GLU A 158 1.29 -2.23 21.75
C GLU A 158 0.14 -1.78 20.84
N ALA A 159 -0.05 -2.46 19.70
CA ALA A 159 -1.13 -2.18 18.75
C ALA A 159 -2.50 -2.19 19.41
N ARG A 160 -2.74 -3.17 20.30
CA ARG A 160 -3.99 -3.30 21.07
C ARG A 160 -4.36 -2.04 21.85
N ALA A 161 -3.39 -1.30 22.37
CA ALA A 161 -3.64 -0.09 23.16
C ALA A 161 -4.18 1.08 22.31
N HIS A 162 -3.98 1.03 20.99
CA HIS A 162 -4.38 2.09 20.06
C HIS A 162 -5.54 1.70 19.15
N LEU A 163 -6.04 0.48 19.23
CA LEU A 163 -7.18 0.03 18.43
C LEU A 163 -8.51 0.27 19.16
N THR A 164 -9.51 0.73 18.45
CA THR A 164 -10.86 0.92 19.00
C THR A 164 -11.61 -0.40 18.95
N VAL A 165 -11.74 -1.05 20.12
CA VAL A 165 -12.43 -2.34 20.22
C VAL A 165 -13.93 -2.11 20.45
N PRO A 166 -14.82 -2.87 19.80
CA PRO A 166 -16.26 -2.80 20.05
C PRO A 166 -16.63 -3.17 21.50
N PRO A 167 -17.74 -2.66 22.03
CA PRO A 167 -18.22 -3.03 23.36
C PRO A 167 -18.40 -4.56 23.50
N GLY A 168 -17.89 -5.11 24.59
CA GLY A 168 -17.99 -6.56 24.89
C GLY A 168 -16.98 -7.44 24.15
N LYS A 169 -16.11 -6.87 23.30
CA LYS A 169 -15.02 -7.56 22.63
C LYS A 169 -13.68 -7.26 23.29
N GLN A 170 -12.71 -8.14 23.09
CA GLN A 170 -11.34 -7.97 23.57
C GLN A 170 -10.36 -8.42 22.49
N LEU A 171 -9.21 -7.75 22.39
CA LEU A 171 -8.11 -8.16 21.54
C LEU A 171 -7.13 -8.99 22.36
N GLN A 172 -6.79 -10.16 21.85
CA GLN A 172 -5.82 -11.10 22.45
C GLN A 172 -4.76 -11.46 21.42
N GLU A 173 -3.57 -11.79 21.88
CA GLU A 173 -2.52 -12.30 21.01
C GLU A 173 -2.82 -13.75 20.62
N THR A 174 -2.60 -14.07 19.34
CA THR A 174 -2.63 -15.45 18.87
C THR A 174 -1.36 -16.17 19.30
N GLY A 175 -1.48 -17.29 20.01
CA GLY A 175 -0.35 -17.97 20.66
C GLY A 175 0.72 -18.59 19.74
N SER A 176 0.58 -18.54 18.43
CA SER A 176 1.51 -19.15 17.46
C SER A 176 2.07 -18.21 16.40
N SER A 177 1.57 -17.02 16.31
CA SER A 177 2.02 -16.00 15.34
C SER A 177 1.88 -14.61 15.97
N SER A 178 2.66 -13.65 15.49
CA SER A 178 2.62 -12.25 15.92
C SER A 178 1.31 -11.54 15.53
N GLY A 179 0.15 -12.20 15.62
CA GLY A 179 -1.16 -11.71 15.26
C GLY A 179 -2.03 -11.35 16.46
N LEU A 180 -3.13 -10.66 16.18
CA LEU A 180 -4.21 -10.34 17.11
C LEU A 180 -5.47 -11.13 16.74
N GLU A 181 -6.25 -11.50 17.73
CA GLU A 181 -7.57 -12.09 17.59
C GLU A 181 -8.58 -11.26 18.37
N MET A 182 -9.78 -11.06 17.83
CA MET A 182 -10.87 -10.39 18.50
C MET A 182 -11.90 -11.42 18.98
N ARG A 183 -12.15 -11.45 20.27
CA ARG A 183 -13.12 -12.34 20.92
C ARG A 183 -14.20 -11.57 21.66
#